data_3ef6b1b99ad80000f27225025ba92c0f
#
_entry.id   3ef6b1b99ad80000f27225025ba92c0f
#
_cell.length_a   1.000
_cell.length_b   1.000
_cell.length_c   1.000
_cell.angle_alpha   90.00
_cell.angle_beta   90.00
_cell.angle_gamma   90.00
#
_symmetry.space_group_name_H-M   'P 1'
#
loop_
_entity.id
_entity.type
_entity.pdbx_description
1 polymer ?
#
loop_
_entity_poly.entity_id
_entity_poly.type
_entity_poly.pdbx_seq_one_letter_code
_entity_poly.pdbx_strand_id
1 'polypeptide(L)'
;MKIEIKERVIFMKNILIIHTGGTISMLEDKETGEVNTADIHPLSALGSQLGHYATIDEKIVFELPSPQITPVHMLELAKKIIEFIPNYDGIVVTHGTDTLEETAYFLDVVLEIDKPVIVTGAMRSSNEIGSDALYNLISSIRVASDEDAARQGVLVVMNDEIHAAKNVTKTSTSNVATFQSPQFGPIGLITKDSILFHRRIRTRRVQPVQTISKKVFLLKAFAGMDEQFLQSIRLAKPDGLVIEGLGQGNLPKDTIKPIQQLIEDNIPVVLVSRCYQGVVQPTYGYDGGGKQLKQLGVIFARGLSGPKARIRLLIALEKTSNYNHLKELFETL
;
A
#
# COMPACT_ATOMS: atom_id res chain seq x y z
N MET A 1 45.58 -6.55 -26.68
CA MET A 1 44.43 -5.72 -26.28
C MET A 1 44.18 -5.97 -24.80
N LYS A 2 44.72 -5.15 -23.89
CA LYS A 2 44.49 -5.25 -22.46
C LYS A 2 43.14 -4.61 -22.18
N ILE A 3 42.18 -5.40 -21.70
CA ILE A 3 40.91 -4.91 -21.17
C ILE A 3 41.22 -4.40 -19.76
N GLU A 4 41.29 -3.09 -19.58
CA GLU A 4 41.32 -2.45 -18.26
C GLU A 4 39.90 -2.62 -17.68
N ILE A 5 39.74 -3.55 -16.75
CA ILE A 5 38.60 -3.61 -15.86
C ILE A 5 38.80 -2.46 -14.88
N LYS A 6 38.09 -1.34 -15.08
CA LYS A 6 37.97 -0.31 -14.05
C LYS A 6 37.32 -0.95 -12.83
N GLU A 7 38.07 -1.17 -11.77
CA GLU A 7 37.52 -1.46 -10.46
C GLU A 7 36.59 -0.28 -10.08
N ARG A 8 35.29 -0.48 -10.19
CA ARG A 8 34.32 0.41 -9.56
C ARG A 8 34.53 0.27 -8.06
N VAL A 9 35.03 1.33 -7.41
CA VAL A 9 34.97 1.44 -5.95
C VAL A 9 33.48 1.51 -5.61
N ILE A 10 32.93 0.39 -5.18
CA ILE A 10 31.52 0.31 -4.74
C ILE A 10 31.51 0.91 -3.33
N PHE A 11 31.11 2.17 -3.22
CA PHE A 11 30.79 2.74 -1.92
C PHE A 11 29.56 2.03 -1.38
N MET A 12 29.68 1.46 -0.19
CA MET A 12 28.56 0.85 0.51
C MET A 12 27.48 1.91 0.76
N LYS A 13 26.23 1.63 0.41
CA LYS A 13 25.10 2.52 0.63
C LYS A 13 24.71 2.52 2.12
N ASN A 14 24.25 3.68 2.61
CA ASN A 14 23.74 3.85 3.96
C ASN A 14 22.22 3.66 3.93
N ILE A 15 21.72 2.60 4.53
CA ILE A 15 20.30 2.25 4.54
C ILE A 15 19.76 2.35 5.97
N LEU A 16 18.66 3.07 6.14
CA LEU A 16 17.91 3.08 7.38
C LEU A 16 16.78 2.04 7.34
N ILE A 17 16.73 1.19 8.34
CA ILE A 17 15.58 0.32 8.60
C ILE A 17 14.68 0.99 9.64
N ILE A 18 13.40 1.17 9.29
CA ILE A 18 12.37 1.68 10.21
C ILE A 18 11.43 0.54 10.56
N HIS A 19 11.36 0.22 11.84
CA HIS A 19 10.45 -0.80 12.35
C HIS A 19 9.12 -0.18 12.79
N THR A 20 8.02 -0.81 12.36
CA THR A 20 6.64 -0.41 12.75
C THR A 20 5.89 -1.53 13.48
N GLY A 21 6.55 -2.66 13.73
CA GLY A 21 5.96 -3.86 14.33
C GLY A 21 5.54 -4.90 13.27
N GLY A 22 4.57 -5.74 13.64
CA GLY A 22 4.09 -6.85 12.79
C GLY A 22 4.88 -8.15 12.95
N THR A 23 4.45 -9.21 12.26
CA THR A 23 4.99 -10.58 12.38
C THR A 23 6.50 -10.69 12.18
N ILE A 24 7.07 -9.84 11.35
CA ILE A 24 8.52 -9.77 11.11
C ILE A 24 9.32 -9.41 12.38
N SER A 25 8.66 -8.73 13.33
CA SER A 25 9.21 -8.32 14.65
C SER A 25 8.73 -9.20 15.80
N MET A 26 8.03 -10.30 15.50
CA MET A 26 7.41 -11.18 16.48
C MET A 26 8.09 -12.53 16.55
N LEU A 27 7.89 -13.22 17.67
CA LEU A 27 8.32 -14.59 17.91
C LEU A 27 7.12 -15.47 18.23
N GLU A 28 7.14 -16.70 17.72
CA GLU A 28 6.17 -17.73 18.07
C GLU A 28 6.62 -18.40 19.38
N ASP A 29 5.71 -18.48 20.34
CA ASP A 29 5.87 -19.31 21.53
C ASP A 29 5.72 -20.79 21.15
N LYS A 30 6.74 -21.59 21.42
CA LYS A 30 6.78 -23.01 20.99
C LYS A 30 5.80 -23.92 21.76
N GLU A 31 5.31 -23.49 22.92
CA GLU A 31 4.40 -24.28 23.75
C GLU A 31 2.93 -23.95 23.41
N THR A 32 2.63 -22.67 23.21
CA THR A 32 1.24 -22.21 22.96
C THR A 32 0.92 -22.00 21.49
N GLY A 33 1.94 -21.81 20.63
CA GLY A 33 1.78 -21.41 19.24
C GLY A 33 1.35 -19.94 19.07
N GLU A 34 1.33 -19.17 20.15
CA GLU A 34 0.99 -17.73 20.07
C GLU A 34 2.16 -16.92 19.52
N VAL A 35 1.86 -15.96 18.65
CA VAL A 35 2.86 -15.05 18.07
C VAL A 35 2.78 -13.71 18.78
N ASN A 36 3.84 -13.38 19.53
CA ASN A 36 3.91 -12.20 20.39
C ASN A 36 5.08 -11.29 20.01
N THR A 37 5.00 -10.01 20.38
CA THR A 37 6.11 -9.05 20.24
C THR A 37 7.28 -9.48 21.10
N ALA A 38 8.50 -9.38 20.56
CA ALA A 38 9.73 -9.68 21.28
C ALA A 38 10.28 -8.41 21.98
N ASP A 39 10.88 -8.57 23.17
CA ASP A 39 11.52 -7.46 23.90
C ASP A 39 12.71 -6.85 23.13
N ILE A 40 13.36 -7.66 22.31
CA ILE A 40 14.43 -7.22 21.39
C ILE A 40 14.01 -7.63 19.99
N HIS A 41 14.12 -6.69 19.04
CA HIS A 41 13.76 -6.99 17.66
C HIS A 41 14.55 -8.19 17.13
N PRO A 42 13.89 -9.30 16.68
CA PRO A 42 14.58 -10.56 16.35
C PRO A 42 15.67 -10.42 15.29
N LEU A 43 15.51 -9.44 14.38
CA LEU A 43 16.44 -9.22 13.27
C LEU A 43 17.63 -8.34 13.64
N SER A 44 17.61 -7.58 14.76
CA SER A 44 18.75 -6.77 15.20
C SER A 44 19.99 -7.62 15.55
N ALA A 45 19.80 -8.88 15.95
CA ALA A 45 20.90 -9.81 16.20
C ALA A 45 21.67 -10.22 14.92
N LEU A 46 21.13 -9.90 13.74
CA LEU A 46 21.67 -10.31 12.43
C LEU A 46 22.53 -9.23 11.76
N GLY A 47 22.90 -8.17 12.49
CA GLY A 47 23.66 -7.03 11.95
C GLY A 47 24.91 -7.40 11.15
N SER A 48 25.66 -8.45 11.56
CA SER A 48 26.83 -8.93 10.84
C SER A 48 26.48 -9.54 9.47
N GLN A 49 25.31 -10.14 9.32
CA GLN A 49 24.86 -10.72 8.04
C GLN A 49 24.33 -9.62 7.09
N LEU A 50 23.65 -8.62 7.64
CA LEU A 50 23.12 -7.50 6.88
C LEU A 50 24.23 -6.56 6.39
N GLY A 51 25.30 -6.42 7.16
CA GLY A 51 26.48 -5.58 6.85
C GLY A 51 27.23 -5.94 5.56
N HIS A 52 26.97 -7.10 4.96
CA HIS A 52 27.49 -7.45 3.64
C HIS A 52 26.84 -6.67 2.48
N TYR A 53 25.61 -6.13 2.69
CA TYR A 53 24.83 -5.52 1.64
C TYR A 53 24.81 -3.99 1.70
N ALA A 54 24.86 -3.42 2.92
CA ALA A 54 24.84 -1.98 3.16
C ALA A 54 25.35 -1.65 4.56
N THR A 55 25.69 -0.38 4.82
CA THR A 55 25.79 0.15 6.17
C THR A 55 24.36 0.36 6.68
N ILE A 56 24.02 -0.24 7.84
CA ILE A 56 22.65 -0.29 8.35
C ILE A 56 22.55 0.48 9.65
N ASP A 57 21.56 1.37 9.70
CA ASP A 57 21.03 1.93 10.94
C ASP A 57 19.59 1.47 11.13
N GLU A 58 19.15 1.32 12.39
CA GLU A 58 17.79 0.88 12.73
C GLU A 58 17.10 1.89 13.63
N LYS A 59 15.80 2.11 13.41
CA LYS A 59 14.94 2.93 14.27
C LYS A 59 13.57 2.27 14.42
N ILE A 60 13.08 2.25 15.64
CA ILE A 60 11.71 1.85 15.95
C ILE A 60 10.85 3.11 15.99
N VAL A 61 9.79 3.14 15.17
CA VAL A 61 8.80 4.23 15.16
C VAL A 61 7.50 3.77 15.81
N PHE A 62 7.08 2.53 15.55
CA PHE A 62 5.96 1.88 16.20
C PHE A 62 6.29 0.42 16.50
N GLU A 63 5.57 -0.16 17.48
CA GLU A 63 5.55 -1.60 17.79
C GLU A 63 4.10 -2.08 17.82
N LEU A 64 3.40 -1.89 16.69
CA LEU A 64 1.97 -2.15 16.58
C LEU A 64 1.69 -3.35 15.66
N PRO A 65 0.74 -4.22 16.03
CA PRO A 65 0.12 -5.13 15.07
C PRO A 65 -0.51 -4.31 13.94
N SER A 66 -0.35 -4.76 12.70
CA SER A 66 -0.80 -3.96 11.54
C SER A 66 -2.30 -3.62 11.50
N PRO A 67 -3.23 -4.42 12.07
CA PRO A 67 -4.63 -4.01 12.18
C PRO A 67 -4.85 -2.75 13.05
N GLN A 68 -3.89 -2.38 13.90
CA GLN A 68 -3.93 -1.18 14.73
C GLN A 68 -3.32 0.07 14.04
N ILE A 69 -2.67 -0.10 12.89
CA ILE A 69 -2.13 1.01 12.10
C ILE A 69 -3.28 1.78 11.45
N THR A 70 -3.34 3.07 11.73
CA THR A 70 -4.34 3.99 11.20
C THR A 70 -3.72 4.97 10.19
N PRO A 71 -4.50 5.69 9.38
CA PRO A 71 -3.97 6.74 8.51
C PRO A 71 -3.18 7.85 9.25
N VAL A 72 -3.46 8.07 10.55
CA VAL A 72 -2.68 9.00 11.37
C VAL A 72 -1.27 8.45 11.61
N HIS A 73 -1.14 7.15 11.95
CA HIS A 73 0.16 6.48 12.07
C HIS A 73 0.91 6.47 10.74
N MET A 74 0.21 6.25 9.61
CA MET A 74 0.83 6.30 8.27
C MET A 74 1.41 7.69 7.98
N LEU A 75 0.72 8.76 8.38
CA LEU A 75 1.22 10.13 8.24
C LEU A 75 2.40 10.41 9.15
N GLU A 76 2.39 9.91 10.38
CA GLU A 76 3.52 10.03 11.30
C GLU A 76 4.75 9.32 10.73
N LEU A 77 4.59 8.11 10.22
CA LEU A 77 5.65 7.37 9.52
C LEU A 77 6.19 8.15 8.32
N ALA A 78 5.31 8.77 7.50
CA ALA A 78 5.72 9.60 6.37
C ALA A 78 6.57 10.79 6.83
N LYS A 79 6.19 11.48 7.91
CA LYS A 79 6.97 12.57 8.50
C LYS A 79 8.34 12.12 8.98
N LYS A 80 8.43 10.94 9.61
CA LYS A 80 9.71 10.34 10.03
C LYS A 80 10.60 9.95 8.85
N ILE A 81 10.03 9.41 7.78
CA ILE A 81 10.76 9.14 6.55
C ILE A 81 11.35 10.45 5.97
N ILE A 82 10.55 11.51 5.88
CA ILE A 82 11.02 12.83 5.39
C ILE A 82 12.14 13.39 6.27
N GLU A 83 12.03 13.23 7.59
CA GLU A 83 13.05 13.69 8.55
C GLU A 83 14.38 12.94 8.37
N PHE A 84 14.34 11.63 8.15
CA PHE A 84 15.54 10.79 8.14
C PHE A 84 16.20 10.67 6.77
N ILE A 85 15.44 10.64 5.68
CA ILE A 85 15.94 10.32 4.32
C ILE A 85 17.11 11.19 3.84
N PRO A 86 17.29 12.47 4.25
CA PRO A 86 18.46 13.25 3.84
C PRO A 86 19.80 12.61 4.18
N ASN A 87 19.88 11.86 5.28
CA ASN A 87 21.11 11.27 5.81
C ASN A 87 21.37 9.84 5.29
N TYR A 88 20.46 9.25 4.52
CA TYR A 88 20.54 7.86 4.03
C TYR A 88 20.38 7.81 2.52
N ASP A 89 20.87 6.75 1.89
CA ASP A 89 20.71 6.48 0.45
C ASP A 89 19.36 5.86 0.12
N GLY A 90 18.76 5.15 1.08
CA GLY A 90 17.44 4.55 0.99
C GLY A 90 16.87 4.18 2.36
N ILE A 91 15.58 3.88 2.39
CA ILE A 91 14.86 3.46 3.60
C ILE A 91 14.14 2.13 3.34
N VAL A 92 14.23 1.22 4.30
CA VAL A 92 13.42 0.00 4.40
C VAL A 92 12.47 0.13 5.59
N VAL A 93 11.18 -0.07 5.37
CA VAL A 93 10.16 -0.08 6.42
C VAL A 93 9.71 -1.53 6.62
N THR A 94 9.89 -2.08 7.81
CA THR A 94 9.27 -3.36 8.19
C THR A 94 7.88 -3.12 8.76
N HIS A 95 6.90 -3.89 8.29
CA HIS A 95 5.48 -3.65 8.58
C HIS A 95 4.72 -4.98 8.70
N GLY A 96 3.68 -5.00 9.51
CA GLY A 96 2.78 -6.15 9.56
C GLY A 96 1.93 -6.28 8.29
N THR A 97 1.72 -7.52 7.84
CA THR A 97 1.24 -7.80 6.48
C THR A 97 -0.23 -7.45 6.22
N ASP A 98 -1.10 -7.33 7.24
CA ASP A 98 -2.55 -7.14 7.02
C ASP A 98 -2.90 -5.77 6.43
N THR A 99 -2.18 -4.71 6.81
CA THR A 99 -2.38 -3.35 6.27
C THR A 99 -1.16 -2.78 5.55
N LEU A 100 -0.16 -3.64 5.25
CA LEU A 100 1.06 -3.26 4.55
C LEU A 100 0.76 -2.56 3.21
N GLU A 101 -0.16 -3.10 2.42
CA GLU A 101 -0.53 -2.53 1.12
C GLU A 101 -1.14 -1.14 1.21
N GLU A 102 -1.90 -0.87 2.30
CA GLU A 102 -2.49 0.45 2.55
C GLU A 102 -1.43 1.46 2.98
N THR A 103 -0.54 1.07 3.90
CA THR A 103 0.58 1.91 4.35
C THR A 103 1.53 2.23 3.19
N ALA A 104 1.92 1.22 2.40
CA ALA A 104 2.79 1.43 1.25
C ALA A 104 2.16 2.39 0.23
N TYR A 105 0.86 2.26 -0.05
CA TYR A 105 0.17 3.16 -0.96
C TYR A 105 -0.02 4.56 -0.38
N PHE A 106 -0.31 4.69 0.91
CA PHE A 106 -0.36 6.00 1.59
C PHE A 106 0.97 6.74 1.43
N LEU A 107 2.08 6.07 1.76
CA LEU A 107 3.43 6.62 1.61
C LEU A 107 3.71 7.00 0.15
N ASP A 108 3.33 6.17 -0.82
CA ASP A 108 3.51 6.46 -2.25
C ASP A 108 2.78 7.71 -2.72
N VAL A 109 1.60 7.98 -2.13
CA VAL A 109 0.80 9.17 -2.45
C VAL A 109 1.33 10.43 -1.77
N VAL A 110 1.90 10.36 -0.57
CA VAL A 110 2.28 11.57 0.19
C VAL A 110 3.75 11.92 0.11
N LEU A 111 4.65 10.98 -0.19
CA LEU A 111 6.09 11.21 -0.22
C LEU A 111 6.55 11.75 -1.57
N GLU A 112 7.10 12.95 -1.58
CA GLU A 112 7.82 13.55 -2.71
C GLU A 112 9.33 13.33 -2.53
N ILE A 113 9.78 12.09 -2.77
CA ILE A 113 11.16 11.64 -2.52
C ILE A 113 11.65 10.86 -3.75
N ASP A 114 12.89 11.14 -4.15
CA ASP A 114 13.58 10.45 -5.26
C ASP A 114 14.34 9.20 -4.79
N LYS A 115 14.79 9.16 -3.53
CA LYS A 115 15.51 8.02 -2.96
C LYS A 115 14.58 6.81 -2.75
N PRO A 116 15.11 5.57 -2.80
CA PRO A 116 14.30 4.37 -2.59
C PRO A 116 13.64 4.32 -1.21
N VAL A 117 12.34 4.03 -1.19
CA VAL A 117 11.58 3.70 0.02
C VAL A 117 10.90 2.36 -0.21
N ILE A 118 11.32 1.35 0.55
CA ILE A 118 10.88 -0.04 0.41
C ILE A 118 10.05 -0.40 1.63
N VAL A 119 8.90 -1.03 1.42
CA VAL A 119 8.08 -1.60 2.50
C VAL A 119 8.12 -3.12 2.38
N THR A 120 8.36 -3.79 3.49
CA THR A 120 8.43 -5.25 3.56
C THR A 120 7.80 -5.78 4.85
N GLY A 121 7.62 -7.08 4.92
CA GLY A 121 7.08 -7.77 6.09
C GLY A 121 7.39 -9.24 6.04
N ALA A 122 6.76 -10.03 6.89
CA ALA A 122 6.85 -11.48 6.87
C ALA A 122 5.49 -12.10 7.13
N MET A 123 5.23 -13.21 6.45
CA MET A 123 4.02 -14.01 6.66
C MET A 123 4.21 -15.00 7.83
N ARG A 124 5.45 -15.34 8.15
CA ARG A 124 5.83 -16.23 9.23
C ARG A 124 6.72 -15.49 10.22
N SER A 125 6.56 -15.80 11.50
CA SER A 125 7.39 -15.24 12.58
C SER A 125 8.86 -15.62 12.40
N SER A 126 9.76 -14.81 12.96
CA SER A 126 11.20 -14.93 12.67
C SER A 126 11.80 -16.28 13.10
N ASN A 127 11.19 -16.96 14.07
CA ASN A 127 11.62 -18.26 14.59
C ASN A 127 10.80 -19.46 14.08
N GLU A 128 9.81 -19.22 13.23
CA GLU A 128 9.00 -20.27 12.60
C GLU A 128 9.79 -21.00 11.50
N ILE A 129 9.56 -22.31 11.35
CA ILE A 129 10.19 -23.10 10.29
C ILE A 129 9.74 -22.57 8.92
N GLY A 130 10.71 -22.24 8.07
CA GLY A 130 10.45 -21.64 6.77
C GLY A 130 10.03 -20.20 6.82
N SER A 131 10.45 -19.46 7.88
CA SER A 131 10.28 -18.01 7.98
C SER A 131 10.83 -17.29 6.76
N ASP A 132 10.04 -16.35 6.24
CA ASP A 132 10.41 -15.47 5.14
C ASP A 132 10.99 -14.12 5.61
N ALA A 133 11.06 -13.89 6.92
CA ALA A 133 11.40 -12.60 7.52
C ALA A 133 12.79 -12.09 7.10
N LEU A 134 13.84 -12.88 7.37
CA LEU A 134 15.22 -12.49 7.07
C LEU A 134 15.46 -12.31 5.58
N TYR A 135 14.91 -13.21 4.77
CA TYR A 135 15.08 -13.16 3.32
C TYR A 135 14.42 -11.94 2.70
N ASN A 136 13.19 -11.62 3.11
CA ASN A 136 12.49 -10.42 2.68
C ASN A 136 13.23 -9.14 3.10
N LEU A 137 13.80 -9.11 4.31
CA LEU A 137 14.59 -7.97 4.79
C LEU A 137 15.86 -7.78 3.96
N ILE A 138 16.66 -8.84 3.75
CA ILE A 138 17.87 -8.78 2.92
C ILE A 138 17.53 -8.34 1.49
N SER A 139 16.48 -8.91 0.90
CA SER A 139 16.00 -8.54 -0.43
C SER A 139 15.62 -7.06 -0.50
N SER A 140 14.95 -6.55 0.54
CA SER A 140 14.56 -5.14 0.63
C SER A 140 15.76 -4.20 0.76
N ILE A 141 16.80 -4.57 1.54
CA ILE A 141 18.04 -3.80 1.66
C ILE A 141 18.77 -3.75 0.31
N ARG A 142 18.85 -4.87 -0.40
CA ARG A 142 19.44 -4.95 -1.73
C ARG A 142 18.72 -4.03 -2.71
N VAL A 143 17.38 -4.06 -2.72
CA VAL A 143 16.57 -3.17 -3.58
C VAL A 143 16.73 -1.71 -3.17
N ALA A 144 16.77 -1.39 -1.87
CA ALA A 144 16.98 -0.03 -1.39
C ALA A 144 18.37 0.53 -1.75
N SER A 145 19.34 -0.36 -1.97
CA SER A 145 20.71 -0.01 -2.38
C SER A 145 20.88 0.12 -3.90
N ASP A 146 19.89 -0.33 -4.68
CA ASP A 146 19.92 -0.34 -6.14
C ASP A 146 19.53 1.03 -6.73
N GLU A 147 20.33 1.53 -7.69
CA GLU A 147 20.07 2.82 -8.33
C GLU A 147 18.79 2.84 -9.18
N ASP A 148 18.39 1.70 -9.73
CA ASP A 148 17.17 1.57 -10.52
C ASP A 148 15.89 1.62 -9.66
N ALA A 149 15.99 1.45 -8.34
CA ALA A 149 14.89 1.63 -7.41
C ALA A 149 14.57 3.12 -7.15
N ALA A 150 15.52 4.03 -7.45
CA ALA A 150 15.30 5.46 -7.28
C ALA A 150 14.20 5.97 -8.24
N ARG A 151 13.39 6.92 -7.76
CA ARG A 151 12.29 7.56 -8.51
C ARG A 151 11.15 6.61 -8.92
N GLN A 152 11.15 5.37 -8.40
CA GLN A 152 10.05 4.41 -8.65
C GLN A 152 8.87 4.57 -7.68
N GLY A 153 8.93 5.54 -6.76
CA GLY A 153 7.98 5.67 -5.69
C GLY A 153 8.24 4.69 -4.54
N VAL A 154 7.20 4.39 -3.79
CA VAL A 154 7.28 3.38 -2.73
C VAL A 154 7.09 2.00 -3.34
N LEU A 155 8.01 1.11 -3.02
CA LEU A 155 8.02 -0.27 -3.50
C LEU A 155 7.71 -1.23 -2.36
N VAL A 156 7.06 -2.33 -2.68
CA VAL A 156 6.87 -3.47 -1.76
C VAL A 156 7.72 -4.61 -2.26
N VAL A 157 8.56 -5.15 -1.37
CA VAL A 157 9.46 -6.26 -1.68
C VAL A 157 9.11 -7.44 -0.80
N MET A 158 8.64 -8.51 -1.42
CA MET A 158 8.24 -9.76 -0.77
C MET A 158 8.46 -10.93 -1.75
N ASN A 159 8.97 -12.05 -1.24
CA ASN A 159 9.03 -13.32 -1.99
C ASN A 159 9.64 -13.18 -3.40
N ASP A 160 10.85 -12.60 -3.49
CA ASP A 160 11.62 -12.35 -4.72
C ASP A 160 11.00 -11.38 -5.74
N GLU A 161 9.86 -10.77 -5.41
CA GLU A 161 9.18 -9.85 -6.30
C GLU A 161 9.25 -8.40 -5.79
N ILE A 162 9.38 -7.47 -6.73
CA ILE A 162 9.35 -6.02 -6.49
C ILE A 162 8.05 -5.49 -7.07
N HIS A 163 7.21 -4.93 -6.22
CA HIS A 163 5.89 -4.43 -6.60
C HIS A 163 5.79 -2.92 -6.42
N ALA A 164 5.06 -2.26 -7.31
CA ALA A 164 4.62 -0.90 -7.08
C ALA A 164 3.55 -0.86 -5.98
N ALA A 165 3.67 0.04 -5.01
CA ALA A 165 2.71 0.19 -3.91
C ALA A 165 1.25 0.35 -4.40
N LYS A 166 1.05 1.01 -5.54
CA LYS A 166 -0.28 1.17 -6.17
C LYS A 166 -0.94 -0.16 -6.52
N ASN A 167 -0.16 -1.18 -6.94
CA ASN A 167 -0.69 -2.38 -7.59
C ASN A 167 -0.70 -3.62 -6.71
N VAL A 168 0.17 -3.66 -5.70
CA VAL A 168 0.32 -4.84 -4.83
C VAL A 168 -0.89 -5.02 -3.91
N THR A 169 -1.26 -6.26 -3.64
CA THR A 169 -2.30 -6.60 -2.66
C THR A 169 -2.02 -7.95 -2.01
N LYS A 170 -2.45 -8.12 -0.76
CA LYS A 170 -2.41 -9.40 -0.04
C LYS A 170 -3.52 -10.31 -0.53
N THR A 171 -3.19 -11.41 -1.20
CA THR A 171 -4.15 -12.29 -1.87
C THR A 171 -4.45 -13.57 -1.10
N SER A 172 -3.64 -13.91 -0.10
CA SER A 172 -3.80 -15.12 0.72
C SER A 172 -3.60 -14.77 2.20
N THR A 173 -4.21 -15.55 3.08
CA THR A 173 -4.12 -15.38 4.53
C THR A 173 -2.80 -15.87 5.13
N SER A 174 -2.12 -16.84 4.51
CA SER A 174 -0.97 -17.55 5.10
C SER A 174 0.17 -17.88 4.14
N ASN A 175 -0.04 -17.81 2.83
CA ASN A 175 1.01 -18.15 1.86
C ASN A 175 2.10 -17.06 1.84
N VAL A 176 3.37 -17.44 1.86
CA VAL A 176 4.50 -16.50 1.76
C VAL A 176 4.50 -15.73 0.43
N ALA A 177 3.98 -16.31 -0.66
CA ALA A 177 3.80 -15.67 -1.96
C ALA A 177 2.48 -14.89 -2.06
N THR A 178 1.99 -14.32 -0.97
CA THR A 178 0.67 -13.69 -0.89
C THR A 178 0.59 -12.31 -1.50
N PHE A 179 1.69 -11.55 -1.49
CA PHE A 179 1.71 -10.22 -2.07
C PHE A 179 1.87 -10.31 -3.58
N GLN A 180 0.82 -9.93 -4.29
CA GLN A 180 0.72 -10.03 -5.74
C GLN A 180 0.24 -8.71 -6.33
N SER A 181 0.59 -8.46 -7.59
CA SER A 181 0.00 -7.39 -8.40
C SER A 181 -0.87 -8.01 -9.50
N PRO A 182 -2.11 -8.46 -9.18
CA PRO A 182 -2.89 -9.36 -10.04
C PRO A 182 -3.14 -8.83 -11.44
N GLN A 183 -3.28 -7.51 -11.60
CA GLN A 183 -3.58 -6.90 -12.89
C GLN A 183 -2.34 -6.61 -13.74
N PHE A 184 -1.22 -6.26 -13.11
CA PHE A 184 -0.06 -5.71 -13.83
C PHE A 184 1.21 -6.53 -13.64
N GLY A 185 1.24 -7.47 -12.71
CA GLY A 185 2.45 -8.19 -12.30
C GLY A 185 3.43 -7.33 -11.50
N PRO A 186 4.52 -7.92 -10.99
CA PRO A 186 5.62 -7.19 -10.38
C PRO A 186 6.30 -6.25 -11.38
N ILE A 187 7.08 -5.30 -10.91
CA ILE A 187 7.88 -4.41 -11.76
C ILE A 187 9.35 -4.84 -11.84
N GLY A 188 9.75 -5.76 -10.98
CA GLY A 188 11.10 -6.32 -10.95
C GLY A 188 11.13 -7.64 -10.19
N LEU A 189 12.25 -8.32 -10.33
CA LEU A 189 12.54 -9.61 -9.70
C LEU A 189 13.91 -9.54 -9.01
N ILE A 190 14.05 -10.32 -7.94
CA ILE A 190 15.29 -10.45 -7.20
C ILE A 190 15.83 -11.84 -7.43
N THR A 191 17.06 -11.91 -7.91
CA THR A 191 17.80 -13.18 -8.07
C THR A 191 18.91 -13.27 -7.04
N LYS A 192 19.59 -14.42 -6.98
CA LYS A 192 20.75 -14.58 -6.09
C LYS A 192 21.80 -13.51 -6.32
N ASP A 193 22.05 -13.15 -7.59
CA ASP A 193 23.19 -12.32 -7.99
C ASP A 193 22.80 -10.90 -8.42
N SER A 194 21.52 -10.64 -8.72
CA SER A 194 21.10 -9.37 -9.31
C SER A 194 19.67 -8.97 -8.93
N ILE A 195 19.39 -7.69 -9.17
CA ILE A 195 18.05 -7.09 -9.13
C ILE A 195 17.69 -6.70 -10.56
N LEU A 196 16.52 -7.13 -11.01
CA LEU A 196 16.09 -6.96 -12.40
C LEU A 196 14.78 -6.16 -12.45
N PHE A 197 14.88 -4.88 -12.79
CA PHE A 197 13.71 -4.06 -13.10
C PHE A 197 13.35 -4.22 -14.58
N HIS A 198 12.23 -4.84 -14.87
CA HIS A 198 11.71 -5.01 -16.24
C HIS A 198 10.62 -3.98 -16.60
N ARG A 199 10.18 -3.17 -15.63
CA ARG A 199 9.24 -2.09 -15.81
C ARG A 199 9.61 -0.89 -14.94
N ARG A 200 9.36 0.34 -15.44
CA ARG A 200 9.55 1.57 -14.68
C ARG A 200 8.22 2.31 -14.51
N ILE A 201 8.03 2.90 -13.33
CA ILE A 201 6.88 3.74 -13.03
C ILE A 201 7.15 5.13 -13.64
N ARG A 202 6.37 5.50 -14.65
CA ARG A 202 6.59 6.75 -15.39
C ARG A 202 5.98 7.98 -14.71
N THR A 203 4.82 7.82 -14.07
CA THR A 203 4.08 8.94 -13.48
C THR A 203 3.52 8.56 -12.12
N ARG A 204 3.73 9.43 -11.16
CA ARG A 204 3.14 9.37 -9.82
C ARG A 204 2.38 10.67 -9.57
N ARG A 205 1.23 10.59 -8.94
CA ARG A 205 0.50 11.77 -8.45
C ARG A 205 0.72 11.89 -6.96
N VAL A 206 1.69 12.69 -6.59
CA VAL A 206 2.02 12.94 -5.18
C VAL A 206 1.13 14.06 -4.63
N GLN A 207 0.61 13.87 -3.44
CA GLN A 207 -0.25 14.81 -2.71
C GLN A 207 0.18 14.89 -1.25
N PRO A 208 1.24 15.63 -0.90
CA PRO A 208 1.65 15.78 0.48
C PRO A 208 0.54 16.39 1.34
N VAL A 209 0.31 15.83 2.53
CA VAL A 209 -0.65 16.34 3.52
C VAL A 209 0.03 16.53 4.86
N GLN A 210 -0.52 17.42 5.70
CA GLN A 210 0.04 17.71 7.02
C GLN A 210 -0.80 17.11 8.15
N THR A 211 -2.08 16.83 7.86
CA THR A 211 -3.06 16.31 8.81
C THR A 211 -3.89 15.22 8.15
N ILE A 212 -4.48 14.37 8.97
CA ILE A 212 -5.52 13.41 8.58
C ILE A 212 -6.69 13.64 9.55
N SER A 213 -7.71 14.31 9.07
CA SER A 213 -8.92 14.65 9.83
C SER A 213 -10.19 14.06 9.22
N LYS A 214 -10.12 13.68 7.95
CA LYS A 214 -11.27 13.21 7.17
C LYS A 214 -11.66 11.77 7.49
N LYS A 215 -12.95 11.49 7.40
CA LYS A 215 -13.54 10.18 7.65
C LYS A 215 -14.12 9.61 6.36
N VAL A 216 -13.46 8.62 5.79
CA VAL A 216 -13.89 7.93 4.56
C VAL A 216 -14.23 6.48 4.87
N PHE A 217 -15.43 6.06 4.49
CA PHE A 217 -15.87 4.68 4.64
C PHE A 217 -15.60 3.85 3.38
N LEU A 218 -15.48 2.55 3.58
CA LEU A 218 -15.40 1.54 2.52
C LEU A 218 -16.51 0.52 2.72
N LEU A 219 -17.31 0.29 1.67
CA LEU A 219 -18.41 -0.67 1.67
C LEU A 219 -18.23 -1.64 0.51
N LYS A 220 -18.25 -2.93 0.79
CA LYS A 220 -18.23 -4.00 -0.23
C LYS A 220 -19.65 -4.42 -0.57
N ALA A 221 -20.06 -4.27 -1.83
CA ALA A 221 -21.38 -4.67 -2.29
C ALA A 221 -21.54 -6.20 -2.35
N PHE A 222 -22.74 -6.65 -2.03
CA PHE A 222 -23.13 -8.06 -2.01
C PHE A 222 -24.52 -8.28 -2.63
N ALA A 223 -24.85 -9.53 -2.97
CA ALA A 223 -26.16 -9.89 -3.49
C ALA A 223 -27.26 -9.67 -2.43
N GLY A 224 -28.33 -8.99 -2.80
CA GLY A 224 -29.42 -8.64 -1.88
C GLY A 224 -29.13 -7.45 -0.96
N MET A 225 -28.03 -6.70 -1.23
CA MET A 225 -27.77 -5.44 -0.53
C MET A 225 -28.91 -4.44 -0.81
N ASP A 226 -29.51 -3.92 0.24
CA ASP A 226 -30.58 -2.93 0.21
C ASP A 226 -30.10 -1.52 0.62
N GLU A 227 -31.08 -0.63 0.86
CA GLU A 227 -30.79 0.76 1.24
C GLU A 227 -30.27 0.92 2.67
N GLN A 228 -30.48 -0.05 3.59
CA GLN A 228 -30.28 0.14 5.04
C GLN A 228 -28.83 0.46 5.38
N PHE A 229 -27.85 -0.23 4.75
CA PHE A 229 -26.43 0.05 4.98
C PHE A 229 -26.04 1.47 4.56
N LEU A 230 -26.50 1.91 3.39
CA LEU A 230 -26.20 3.24 2.88
C LEU A 230 -26.90 4.35 3.67
N GLN A 231 -28.11 4.11 4.15
CA GLN A 231 -28.79 5.03 5.07
C GLN A 231 -28.05 5.15 6.40
N SER A 232 -27.56 4.03 6.96
CA SER A 232 -26.74 4.06 8.17
C SER A 232 -25.43 4.85 7.97
N ILE A 233 -24.76 4.66 6.82
CA ILE A 233 -23.58 5.42 6.45
C ILE A 233 -23.90 6.91 6.33
N ARG A 234 -25.01 7.29 5.67
CA ARG A 234 -25.44 8.67 5.53
C ARG A 234 -25.69 9.33 6.89
N LEU A 235 -26.33 8.65 7.83
CA LEU A 235 -26.54 9.12 9.20
C LEU A 235 -25.24 9.38 9.96
N ALA A 236 -24.19 8.60 9.68
CA ALA A 236 -22.85 8.78 10.27
C ALA A 236 -22.09 9.98 9.68
N LYS A 237 -22.62 10.64 8.63
CA LYS A 237 -22.06 11.82 7.98
C LYS A 237 -20.57 11.73 7.71
N PRO A 238 -20.08 10.72 6.93
CA PRO A 238 -18.67 10.67 6.56
C PRO A 238 -18.32 11.81 5.60
N ASP A 239 -17.03 12.10 5.48
CA ASP A 239 -16.53 13.05 4.46
C ASP A 239 -16.50 12.42 3.06
N GLY A 240 -16.55 11.09 2.94
CA GLY A 240 -16.59 10.38 1.66
C GLY A 240 -16.90 8.91 1.82
N LEU A 241 -17.30 8.27 0.71
CA LEU A 241 -17.61 6.85 0.65
C LEU A 241 -16.94 6.22 -0.55
N VAL A 242 -16.31 5.07 -0.34
CA VAL A 242 -15.85 4.18 -1.42
C VAL A 242 -16.73 2.94 -1.42
N ILE A 243 -17.18 2.51 -2.60
CA ILE A 243 -17.96 1.28 -2.77
C ILE A 243 -17.21 0.32 -3.69
N GLU A 244 -16.96 -0.90 -3.22
CA GLU A 244 -16.54 -2.02 -4.05
C GLU A 244 -17.78 -2.65 -4.73
N GLY A 245 -18.06 -2.21 -5.96
CA GLY A 245 -19.22 -2.65 -6.73
C GLY A 245 -19.06 -4.04 -7.34
N LEU A 246 -20.16 -4.55 -7.89
CA LEU A 246 -20.24 -5.84 -8.55
C LEU A 246 -19.72 -5.76 -9.99
N GLY A 247 -18.87 -6.71 -10.39
CA GLY A 247 -18.34 -6.79 -11.75
C GLY A 247 -17.70 -5.47 -12.22
N GLN A 248 -18.21 -4.89 -13.32
CA GLN A 248 -17.71 -3.63 -13.88
C GLN A 248 -18.19 -2.37 -13.15
N GLY A 249 -18.71 -2.48 -11.93
CA GLY A 249 -19.18 -1.35 -11.14
C GLY A 249 -20.70 -1.20 -11.16
N ASN A 250 -21.43 -2.30 -11.00
CA ASN A 250 -22.88 -2.29 -10.84
C ASN A 250 -23.24 -2.45 -9.37
N LEU A 251 -24.44 -2.01 -8.99
CA LEU A 251 -24.99 -2.11 -7.66
C LEU A 251 -26.44 -2.59 -7.72
N PRO A 252 -27.00 -3.18 -6.65
CA PRO A 252 -28.44 -3.46 -6.56
C PRO A 252 -29.27 -2.17 -6.71
N LYS A 253 -30.45 -2.27 -7.37
CA LYS A 253 -31.33 -1.11 -7.66
C LYS A 253 -31.72 -0.32 -6.42
N ASP A 254 -31.92 -1.00 -5.28
CA ASP A 254 -32.39 -0.39 -4.04
C ASP A 254 -31.31 0.50 -3.37
N THR A 255 -30.05 0.45 -3.86
CA THR A 255 -28.96 1.32 -3.40
C THR A 255 -28.92 2.68 -4.09
N ILE A 256 -29.65 2.87 -5.19
CA ILE A 256 -29.57 4.07 -6.03
C ILE A 256 -30.04 5.32 -5.32
N LYS A 257 -31.22 5.25 -4.67
CA LYS A 257 -31.80 6.37 -3.93
C LYS A 257 -30.89 6.87 -2.80
N PRO A 258 -30.36 6.01 -1.90
CA PRO A 258 -29.45 6.47 -0.86
C PRO A 258 -28.10 6.97 -1.41
N ILE A 259 -27.59 6.45 -2.54
CA ILE A 259 -26.40 7.02 -3.20
C ILE A 259 -26.68 8.42 -3.71
N GLN A 260 -27.82 8.65 -4.36
CA GLN A 260 -28.23 9.99 -4.79
C GLN A 260 -28.28 10.95 -3.60
N GLN A 261 -28.87 10.56 -2.49
CA GLN A 261 -28.95 11.35 -1.26
C GLN A 261 -27.56 11.68 -0.67
N LEU A 262 -26.61 10.74 -0.69
CA LEU A 262 -25.23 11.00 -0.27
C LEU A 262 -24.57 12.09 -1.13
N ILE A 263 -24.77 12.04 -2.45
CA ILE A 263 -24.23 13.02 -3.38
C ILE A 263 -24.89 14.39 -3.19
N GLU A 264 -26.21 14.45 -2.97
CA GLU A 264 -26.95 15.65 -2.64
C GLU A 264 -26.48 16.28 -1.31
N ASP A 265 -26.07 15.46 -0.35
CA ASP A 265 -25.46 15.89 0.92
C ASP A 265 -23.98 16.33 0.73
N ASN A 266 -23.48 16.42 -0.50
CA ASN A 266 -22.08 16.71 -0.85
C ASN A 266 -21.06 15.68 -0.34
N ILE A 267 -21.47 14.45 -0.13
CA ILE A 267 -20.59 13.33 0.21
C ILE A 267 -20.13 12.65 -1.09
N PRO A 268 -18.86 12.77 -1.51
CA PRO A 268 -18.38 12.12 -2.71
C PRO A 268 -18.42 10.60 -2.58
N VAL A 269 -18.97 9.96 -3.61
CA VAL A 269 -19.04 8.50 -3.72
C VAL A 269 -18.09 8.03 -4.82
N VAL A 270 -17.10 7.22 -4.46
CA VAL A 270 -16.12 6.62 -5.39
C VAL A 270 -16.44 5.15 -5.57
N LEU A 271 -16.48 4.69 -6.80
CA LEU A 271 -16.77 3.30 -7.15
C LEU A 271 -15.52 2.61 -7.68
N VAL A 272 -15.20 1.47 -7.11
CA VAL A 272 -14.22 0.48 -7.60
C VAL A 272 -14.89 -0.87 -7.79
N SER A 273 -14.21 -1.85 -8.37
CA SER A 273 -14.72 -3.23 -8.43
C SER A 273 -14.24 -4.03 -7.22
N ARG A 274 -15.08 -4.94 -6.72
CA ARG A 274 -14.66 -5.98 -5.77
C ARG A 274 -13.80 -7.09 -6.40
N CYS A 275 -13.64 -7.06 -7.74
CA CYS A 275 -12.77 -7.98 -8.45
C CYS A 275 -11.31 -7.50 -8.39
N TYR A 276 -10.37 -8.42 -8.26
CA TYR A 276 -8.94 -8.10 -8.22
C TYR A 276 -8.38 -7.59 -9.54
N GLN A 277 -9.05 -7.90 -10.67
CA GLN A 277 -8.62 -7.52 -12.01
C GLN A 277 -9.75 -6.82 -12.76
N GLY A 278 -9.37 -5.96 -13.70
CA GLY A 278 -10.30 -5.18 -14.51
C GLY A 278 -10.50 -3.77 -13.98
N VAL A 279 -11.35 -3.03 -14.65
CA VAL A 279 -11.68 -1.63 -14.32
C VAL A 279 -13.19 -1.44 -14.32
N VAL A 280 -13.65 -0.54 -13.46
CA VAL A 280 -15.06 -0.11 -13.48
C VAL A 280 -15.34 0.71 -14.73
N GLN A 281 -16.51 0.46 -15.36
CA GLN A 281 -16.93 1.12 -16.59
C GLN A 281 -18.45 1.38 -16.58
N PRO A 282 -18.93 2.54 -17.07
CA PRO A 282 -20.35 2.84 -17.14
C PRO A 282 -21.03 2.17 -18.34
N THR A 283 -21.00 0.84 -18.39
CA THR A 283 -21.46 0.04 -19.55
C THR A 283 -22.96 -0.26 -19.48
N TYR A 284 -23.45 -0.69 -18.32
CA TYR A 284 -24.81 -1.23 -18.16
C TYR A 284 -25.82 -0.13 -17.87
N GLY A 285 -26.99 -0.18 -18.59
CA GLY A 285 -28.03 0.83 -18.54
C GLY A 285 -29.29 0.48 -17.73
N TYR A 286 -29.30 -0.67 -17.04
CA TYR A 286 -30.40 -1.03 -16.13
C TYR A 286 -30.28 -0.29 -14.79
N ASP A 287 -31.34 -0.35 -13.97
CA ASP A 287 -31.35 0.26 -12.64
C ASP A 287 -30.26 -0.32 -11.74
N GLY A 288 -29.39 0.55 -11.22
CA GLY A 288 -28.18 0.14 -10.51
C GLY A 288 -26.96 -0.11 -11.42
N GLY A 289 -27.15 -0.04 -12.73
CA GLY A 289 -26.06 -0.18 -13.69
C GLY A 289 -25.11 1.00 -13.69
N GLY A 290 -23.84 0.76 -14.11
CA GLY A 290 -22.77 1.75 -14.09
C GLY A 290 -23.11 3.04 -14.84
N LYS A 291 -23.95 3.00 -15.90
CA LYS A 291 -24.37 4.19 -16.64
C LYS A 291 -25.22 5.13 -15.78
N GLN A 292 -26.17 4.60 -15.05
CA GLN A 292 -27.00 5.39 -14.11
C GLN A 292 -26.15 5.97 -12.98
N LEU A 293 -25.29 5.16 -12.36
CA LEU A 293 -24.38 5.62 -11.30
C LEU A 293 -23.48 6.76 -11.77
N LYS A 294 -22.96 6.70 -12.99
CA LYS A 294 -22.17 7.78 -13.58
C LYS A 294 -22.96 9.07 -13.78
N GLN A 295 -24.22 8.94 -14.20
CA GLN A 295 -25.13 10.09 -14.39
C GLN A 295 -25.50 10.76 -13.05
N LEU A 296 -25.58 9.99 -11.97
CA LEU A 296 -25.80 10.52 -10.62
C LEU A 296 -24.58 11.28 -10.06
N GLY A 297 -23.40 11.13 -10.66
CA GLY A 297 -22.19 11.78 -10.18
C GLY A 297 -21.26 10.84 -9.38
N VAL A 298 -21.44 9.53 -9.43
CA VAL A 298 -20.48 8.59 -8.84
C VAL A 298 -19.16 8.64 -9.60
N ILE A 299 -18.04 8.74 -8.87
CA ILE A 299 -16.69 8.81 -9.42
C ILE A 299 -16.17 7.37 -9.65
N PHE A 300 -15.80 7.07 -10.89
CA PHE A 300 -15.30 5.74 -11.27
C PHE A 300 -13.78 5.70 -11.14
N ALA A 301 -13.26 5.04 -10.10
CA ALA A 301 -11.83 4.91 -9.90
C ALA A 301 -11.25 3.80 -10.78
N ARG A 302 -10.19 4.13 -11.53
CA ARG A 302 -9.52 3.18 -12.41
C ARG A 302 -8.29 2.58 -11.76
N GLY A 303 -8.21 1.23 -11.70
CA GLY A 303 -7.01 0.49 -11.32
C GLY A 303 -6.61 0.60 -9.86
N LEU A 304 -7.54 0.90 -8.95
CA LEU A 304 -7.34 0.86 -7.50
C LEU A 304 -8.24 -0.20 -6.86
N SER A 305 -7.73 -0.88 -5.83
CA SER A 305 -8.55 -1.67 -4.90
C SER A 305 -9.33 -0.74 -3.97
N GLY A 306 -10.38 -1.26 -3.32
CA GLY A 306 -11.20 -0.47 -2.38
C GLY A 306 -10.40 0.20 -1.27
N PRO A 307 -9.53 -0.53 -0.54
CA PRO A 307 -8.68 0.06 0.50
C PRO A 307 -7.81 1.21 -0.02
N LYS A 308 -7.19 1.06 -1.19
CA LYS A 308 -6.36 2.11 -1.79
C LYS A 308 -7.18 3.29 -2.31
N ALA A 309 -8.34 3.05 -2.89
CA ALA A 309 -9.27 4.13 -3.27
C ALA A 309 -9.73 4.92 -2.05
N ARG A 310 -9.96 4.25 -0.90
CA ARG A 310 -10.27 4.89 0.38
C ARG A 310 -9.12 5.78 0.85
N ILE A 311 -7.89 5.30 0.86
CA ILE A 311 -6.69 6.09 1.20
C ILE A 311 -6.55 7.29 0.26
N ARG A 312 -6.74 7.10 -1.04
CA ARG A 312 -6.68 8.19 -2.03
C ARG A 312 -7.72 9.27 -1.77
N LEU A 313 -8.97 8.87 -1.52
CA LEU A 313 -10.07 9.80 -1.24
C LEU A 313 -9.83 10.56 0.06
N LEU A 314 -9.39 9.88 1.10
CA LEU A 314 -9.06 10.48 2.38
C LEU A 314 -7.99 11.57 2.24
N ILE A 315 -6.88 11.29 1.54
CA ILE A 315 -5.81 12.27 1.28
C ILE A 315 -6.33 13.43 0.40
N ALA A 316 -7.11 13.13 -0.63
CA ALA A 316 -7.65 14.15 -1.52
C ALA A 316 -8.57 15.14 -0.78
N LEU A 317 -9.40 14.64 0.13
CA LEU A 317 -10.34 15.44 0.90
C LEU A 317 -9.67 16.36 1.95
N GLU A 318 -8.43 16.07 2.35
CA GLU A 318 -7.63 17.01 3.15
C GLU A 318 -7.26 18.29 2.36
N LYS A 319 -7.32 18.23 1.04
CA LYS A 319 -6.94 19.36 0.16
C LYS A 319 -8.10 20.01 -0.56
N THR A 320 -9.11 19.24 -0.92
CA THR A 320 -10.22 19.76 -1.74
C THR A 320 -11.50 18.97 -1.54
N SER A 321 -12.62 19.69 -1.56
CA SER A 321 -13.96 19.12 -1.69
C SER A 321 -14.53 19.31 -3.11
N ASN A 322 -13.75 19.88 -4.04
CA ASN A 322 -14.21 20.13 -5.39
C ASN A 322 -14.39 18.81 -6.17
N TYR A 323 -15.62 18.52 -6.56
CA TYR A 323 -15.99 17.29 -7.25
C TYR A 323 -15.18 17.04 -8.54
N ASN A 324 -14.98 18.08 -9.36
CA ASN A 324 -14.27 17.92 -10.64
C ASN A 324 -12.80 17.56 -10.40
N HIS A 325 -12.17 18.14 -9.39
CA HIS A 325 -10.81 17.81 -9.01
C HIS A 325 -10.73 16.37 -8.48
N LEU A 326 -11.64 15.98 -7.57
CA LEU A 326 -11.71 14.58 -7.10
C LEU A 326 -11.89 13.62 -8.25
N LYS A 327 -12.82 13.89 -9.17
CA LYS A 327 -13.05 13.07 -10.37
C LYS A 327 -11.79 12.90 -11.22
N GLU A 328 -11.06 13.99 -11.48
CA GLU A 328 -9.81 13.93 -12.24
C GLU A 328 -8.75 13.03 -11.57
N LEU A 329 -8.63 13.07 -10.23
CA LEU A 329 -7.70 12.26 -9.47
C LEU A 329 -7.95 10.75 -9.61
N PHE A 330 -9.19 10.33 -9.83
CA PHE A 330 -9.58 8.92 -9.88
C PHE A 330 -9.75 8.38 -11.31
N GLU A 331 -10.17 9.19 -12.25
CA GLU A 331 -10.46 8.74 -13.62
C GLU A 331 -9.25 8.69 -14.53
N THR A 332 -8.15 9.30 -14.17
CA THR A 332 -6.85 9.19 -14.87
C THR A 332 -6.02 8.06 -14.26
N LEU A 333 -5.55 7.13 -15.10
CA LEU A 333 -4.66 6.02 -14.71
C LEU A 333 -3.25 6.51 -14.35
#